data_ff288549b99c19a94a04a73a2adc925f
#
_entry.id   ff288549b99c19a94a04a73a2adc925f
#
_cell.length_a   1.000
_cell.length_b   1.000
_cell.length_c   1.000
_cell.angle_alpha   90.00
_cell.angle_beta   90.00
_cell.angle_gamma   90.00
#
_symmetry.space_group_name_H-M   'P 1'
#
loop_
_entity.id
_entity.type
_entity.pdbx_description
1 polymer ?
#
loop_
_entity_poly.entity_id
_entity_poly.type
_entity_poly.pdbx_seq_one_letter_code
_entity_poly.pdbx_strand_id
1 'polypeptide(L)'
;MGIALQKAISLVVSADAELLNILRVTAQMSLKSSLIALLLGVPLGIWLGDNRFPGRGVLLVLNRTLMGMPPVVCGLLFYMLFSGVGPFRHLKLLFTVKIMILAQVFLITPIVVGAMETYVAGISPAIRETARGLGLKRGKTCLLYTSDAAD
;
A
#
# COMPACT_ATOMS: atom_id res chain seq x y z
N MET A 1 2.41 3.26 -38.31
CA MET A 1 2.78 2.51 -37.10
C MET A 1 4.27 2.23 -36.99
N GLY A 2 4.99 1.85 -38.04
CA GLY A 2 6.43 1.54 -37.99
C GLY A 2 7.33 2.70 -37.51
N ILE A 3 7.07 3.90 -37.97
CA ILE A 3 7.89 5.10 -37.61
C ILE A 3 7.79 5.45 -36.11
N ALA A 4 6.59 5.32 -35.51
CA ALA A 4 6.39 5.57 -34.09
C ALA A 4 7.11 4.52 -33.22
N LEU A 5 7.07 3.25 -33.64
CA LEU A 5 7.74 2.15 -32.95
C LEU A 5 9.28 2.28 -33.05
N GLN A 6 9.80 2.60 -34.25
CA GLN A 6 11.23 2.88 -34.44
C GLN A 6 11.72 4.06 -33.56
N LYS A 7 10.93 5.13 -33.50
CA LYS A 7 11.25 6.30 -32.67
C LYS A 7 11.20 5.98 -31.16
N ALA A 8 10.24 5.16 -30.74
CA ALA A 8 10.16 4.68 -29.36
C ALA A 8 11.37 3.80 -28.98
N ILE A 9 11.76 2.87 -29.88
CA ILE A 9 12.92 2.01 -29.67
C ILE A 9 14.22 2.84 -29.65
N SER A 10 14.37 3.81 -30.55
CA SER A 10 15.56 4.67 -30.58
C SER A 10 15.67 5.52 -29.31
N LEU A 11 14.57 6.06 -28.79
CA LEU A 11 14.56 6.81 -27.52
C LEU A 11 14.96 5.94 -26.30
N VAL A 12 14.55 4.68 -26.29
CA VAL A 12 14.92 3.73 -25.22
C VAL A 12 16.40 3.34 -25.34
N VAL A 13 16.89 3.09 -26.56
CA VAL A 13 18.28 2.67 -26.81
C VAL A 13 19.26 3.84 -26.63
N SER A 14 18.88 5.06 -27.02
CA SER A 14 19.72 6.26 -26.84
C SER A 14 19.80 6.73 -25.39
N ALA A 15 19.04 6.12 -24.47
CA ALA A 15 19.02 6.47 -23.05
C ALA A 15 18.89 7.99 -22.83
N ASP A 16 17.90 8.61 -23.52
CA ASP A 16 17.70 10.04 -23.49
C ASP A 16 17.60 10.54 -22.02
N ALA A 17 18.31 11.63 -21.69
CA ALA A 17 18.39 12.15 -20.35
C ALA A 17 17.00 12.48 -19.75
N GLU A 18 16.06 12.90 -20.60
CA GLU A 18 14.68 13.17 -20.21
C GLU A 18 13.94 11.87 -19.84
N LEU A 19 14.10 10.82 -20.65
CA LEU A 19 13.52 9.51 -20.37
C LEU A 19 14.05 8.90 -19.07
N LEU A 20 15.36 8.97 -18.86
CA LEU A 20 16.01 8.49 -17.64
C LEU A 20 15.53 9.25 -16.40
N ASN A 21 15.32 10.56 -16.50
CA ASN A 21 14.77 11.35 -15.40
C ASN A 21 13.33 10.96 -15.07
N ILE A 22 12.48 10.74 -16.07
CA ILE A 22 11.10 10.27 -15.88
C ILE A 22 11.09 8.89 -15.21
N LEU A 23 11.92 7.95 -15.69
CA LEU A 23 12.03 6.61 -15.09
C LEU A 23 12.52 6.69 -13.64
N ARG A 24 13.51 7.52 -13.36
CA ARG A 24 14.03 7.72 -12.00
C ARG A 24 12.96 8.27 -11.06
N VAL A 25 12.24 9.29 -11.47
CA VAL A 25 11.15 9.89 -10.66
C VAL A 25 10.06 8.85 -10.42
N THR A 26 9.63 8.13 -11.44
CA THR A 26 8.61 7.09 -11.34
C THR A 26 9.04 5.96 -10.40
N ALA A 27 10.28 5.48 -10.55
CA ALA A 27 10.83 4.43 -9.67
C ALA A 27 10.92 4.91 -8.22
N GLN A 28 11.38 6.13 -7.98
CA GLN A 28 11.44 6.70 -6.63
C GLN A 28 10.06 6.87 -5.99
N MET A 29 9.08 7.33 -6.77
CA MET A 29 7.70 7.46 -6.30
C MET A 29 7.12 6.10 -5.91
N SER A 30 7.23 5.13 -6.80
CA SER A 30 6.71 3.78 -6.60
C SER A 30 7.37 3.10 -5.40
N LEU A 31 8.69 3.19 -5.29
CA LEU A 31 9.43 2.59 -4.18
C LEU A 31 9.07 3.21 -2.83
N LYS A 32 9.01 4.54 -2.76
CA LYS A 32 8.66 5.27 -1.53
C LYS A 32 7.22 4.99 -1.10
N SER A 33 6.27 5.05 -2.04
CA SER A 33 4.86 4.78 -1.72
C SER A 33 4.63 3.33 -1.29
N SER A 34 5.25 2.36 -1.95
CA SER A 34 5.16 0.95 -1.58
C SER A 34 5.77 0.69 -0.21
N LEU A 35 6.94 1.25 0.08
CA LEU A 35 7.60 1.08 1.37
C LEU A 35 6.74 1.65 2.51
N ILE A 36 6.21 2.86 2.35
CA ILE A 36 5.34 3.49 3.35
C ILE A 36 4.05 2.68 3.52
N ALA A 37 3.43 2.24 2.42
CA ALA A 37 2.22 1.44 2.47
C ALA A 37 2.43 0.08 3.15
N LEU A 38 3.59 -0.56 2.95
CA LEU A 38 3.97 -1.80 3.65
C LEU A 38 4.20 -1.54 5.14
N LEU A 39 4.94 -0.49 5.49
CA LEU A 39 5.20 -0.15 6.90
C LEU A 39 3.91 0.15 7.69
N LEU A 40 2.91 0.71 7.06
CA LEU A 40 1.61 0.99 7.68
C LEU A 40 0.65 -0.20 7.55
N GLY A 41 0.56 -0.80 6.37
CA GLY A 41 -0.43 -1.80 6.05
C GLY A 41 -0.18 -3.16 6.69
N VAL A 42 1.10 -3.60 6.74
CA VAL A 42 1.44 -4.90 7.32
C VAL A 42 1.09 -4.97 8.81
N PRO A 43 1.53 -4.05 9.69
CA PRO A 43 1.18 -4.13 11.11
C PRO A 43 -0.32 -3.97 11.35
N LEU A 44 -1.00 -3.10 10.59
CA LEU A 44 -2.46 -2.96 10.69
C LEU A 44 -3.19 -4.22 10.26
N GLY A 45 -2.76 -4.85 9.16
CA GLY A 45 -3.34 -6.09 8.66
C GLY A 45 -3.16 -7.26 9.64
N ILE A 46 -1.96 -7.42 10.21
CA ILE A 46 -1.69 -8.43 11.25
C ILE A 46 -2.57 -8.17 12.47
N TRP A 47 -2.65 -6.92 12.92
CA TRP A 47 -3.46 -6.56 14.08
C TRP A 47 -4.96 -6.87 13.86
N LEU A 48 -5.49 -6.56 12.67
CA LEU A 48 -6.88 -6.88 12.31
C LEU A 48 -7.10 -8.38 12.14
N GLY A 49 -6.14 -9.11 11.60
CA GLY A 49 -6.25 -10.57 11.38
C GLY A 49 -6.20 -11.38 12.67
N ASP A 50 -5.31 -11.00 13.60
CA ASP A 50 -5.09 -11.75 14.83
C ASP A 50 -6.08 -11.41 15.95
N ASN A 51 -6.57 -10.18 16.04
CA ASN A 51 -7.41 -9.74 17.15
C ASN A 51 -8.90 -9.79 16.82
N ARG A 52 -9.69 -10.29 17.79
CA ARG A 52 -11.14 -10.24 17.76
C ARG A 52 -11.62 -9.23 18.80
N PHE A 53 -12.14 -8.08 18.33
CA PHE A 53 -12.67 -7.01 19.17
C PHE A 53 -14.02 -6.51 18.64
N PRO A 54 -14.88 -5.93 19.49
CA PRO A 54 -16.13 -5.32 19.02
C PRO A 54 -15.78 -4.16 18.07
N GLY A 55 -16.44 -4.11 16.89
CA GLY A 55 -16.14 -3.11 15.84
C GLY A 55 -15.17 -3.59 14.75
N ARG A 56 -14.49 -4.74 14.89
CA ARG A 56 -13.62 -5.30 13.85
C ARG A 56 -14.36 -5.43 12.50
N GLY A 57 -15.64 -5.85 12.51
CA GLY A 57 -16.43 -5.99 11.30
C GLY A 57 -16.56 -4.67 10.52
N VAL A 58 -16.77 -3.56 11.21
CA VAL A 58 -16.88 -2.24 10.59
C VAL A 58 -15.55 -1.83 9.92
N LEU A 59 -14.43 -2.05 10.60
CA LEU A 59 -13.11 -1.76 10.03
C LEU A 59 -12.80 -2.63 8.81
N LEU A 60 -13.19 -3.89 8.82
CA LEU A 60 -13.02 -4.78 7.67
C LEU A 60 -13.89 -4.34 6.49
N VAL A 61 -15.14 -3.97 6.72
CA VAL A 61 -16.02 -3.46 5.66
C VAL A 61 -15.45 -2.17 5.10
N LEU A 62 -15.02 -1.24 5.94
CA LEU A 62 -14.39 0.02 5.52
C LEU A 62 -13.14 -0.24 4.68
N ASN A 63 -12.24 -1.12 5.15
CA ASN A 63 -11.03 -1.47 4.41
C ASN A 63 -11.34 -2.07 3.04
N ARG A 64 -12.31 -3.00 2.97
CA ARG A 64 -12.74 -3.62 1.70
C ARG A 64 -13.37 -2.62 0.75
N THR A 65 -14.11 -1.64 1.27
CA THR A 65 -14.66 -0.54 0.48
C THR A 65 -13.55 0.32 -0.11
N LEU A 66 -12.53 0.64 0.69
CA LEU A 66 -11.36 1.41 0.24
C LEU A 66 -10.53 0.65 -0.79
N MET A 67 -10.39 -0.69 -0.67
CA MET A 67 -9.74 -1.52 -1.68
C MET A 67 -10.43 -1.45 -3.05
N GLY A 68 -11.75 -1.29 -3.07
CA GLY A 68 -12.55 -1.16 -4.30
C GLY A 68 -12.56 0.26 -4.88
N MET A 69 -11.88 1.24 -4.26
CA MET A 69 -11.90 2.63 -4.73
C MET A 69 -11.15 2.79 -6.05
N PRO A 70 -11.79 3.31 -7.12
CA PRO A 70 -11.11 3.60 -8.37
C PRO A 70 -10.02 4.67 -8.18
N PRO A 71 -8.83 4.51 -8.79
CA PRO A 71 -7.74 5.49 -8.68
C PRO A 71 -8.12 6.92 -9.11
N VAL A 72 -9.04 7.03 -10.08
CA VAL A 72 -9.55 8.33 -10.55
C VAL A 72 -10.33 9.05 -9.44
N VAL A 73 -11.17 8.33 -8.70
CA VAL A 73 -11.94 8.89 -7.57
C VAL A 73 -10.99 9.35 -6.46
N CYS A 74 -9.97 8.56 -6.16
CA CYS A 74 -8.93 8.93 -5.22
C CYS A 74 -8.21 10.23 -5.67
N GLY A 75 -7.78 10.30 -6.94
CA GLY A 75 -7.13 11.48 -7.49
C GLY A 75 -8.02 12.73 -7.40
N LEU A 76 -9.31 12.61 -7.70
CA LEU A 76 -10.27 13.71 -7.58
C LEU A 76 -10.45 14.14 -6.12
N LEU A 77 -10.55 13.20 -5.20
CA LEU A 77 -10.62 13.47 -3.76
C LEU A 77 -9.41 14.29 -3.28
N PHE A 78 -8.20 13.85 -3.62
CA PHE A 78 -6.98 14.57 -3.27
C PHE A 78 -6.92 15.94 -3.94
N TYR A 79 -7.35 16.05 -5.20
CA TYR A 79 -7.47 17.32 -5.87
C TYR A 79 -8.40 18.28 -5.11
N MET A 80 -9.60 17.84 -4.74
CA MET A 80 -10.57 18.67 -3.99
C MET A 80 -10.03 19.08 -2.62
N LEU A 81 -9.34 18.18 -1.91
CA LEU A 81 -8.79 18.46 -0.58
C LEU A 81 -7.65 19.48 -0.60
N PHE A 82 -6.78 19.44 -1.63
CA PHE A 82 -5.56 20.24 -1.72
C PHE A 82 -5.67 21.42 -2.71
N SER A 83 -6.79 21.56 -3.44
CA SER A 83 -7.02 22.68 -4.36
C SER A 83 -7.22 24.00 -3.62
N GLY A 84 -7.25 25.12 -4.38
CA GLY A 84 -7.39 26.45 -3.82
C GLY A 84 -8.64 26.70 -2.96
N VAL A 85 -9.65 25.83 -3.07
CA VAL A 85 -10.90 25.87 -2.29
C VAL A 85 -10.89 24.82 -1.15
N GLY A 86 -9.97 23.87 -1.18
CA GLY A 86 -9.91 22.77 -0.21
C GLY A 86 -9.35 23.17 1.16
N PRO A 87 -9.61 22.33 2.20
CA PRO A 87 -9.16 22.60 3.57
C PRO A 87 -7.63 22.60 3.71
N PHE A 88 -6.92 21.86 2.86
CA PHE A 88 -5.46 21.73 2.89
C PHE A 88 -4.73 22.62 1.86
N ARG A 89 -5.39 23.63 1.29
CA ARG A 89 -4.83 24.58 0.30
C ARG A 89 -3.51 25.24 0.75
N HIS A 90 -3.38 25.48 2.05
CA HIS A 90 -2.23 26.16 2.63
C HIS A 90 -0.93 25.34 2.52
N LEU A 91 -1.02 24.01 2.35
CA LEU A 91 0.14 23.14 2.19
C LEU A 91 0.79 23.24 0.80
N LYS A 92 0.13 23.83 -0.18
CA LYS A 92 0.62 24.02 -1.57
C LYS A 92 1.25 22.76 -2.19
N LEU A 93 0.68 21.59 -1.89
CA LEU A 93 1.21 20.29 -2.34
C LEU A 93 0.67 19.89 -3.71
N LEU A 94 -0.36 20.55 -4.22
CA LEU A 94 -0.99 20.22 -5.50
C LEU A 94 0.07 20.26 -6.63
N PHE A 95 0.00 19.28 -7.54
CA PHE A 95 0.95 19.10 -8.65
C PHE A 95 2.41 18.82 -8.23
N THR A 96 2.65 18.38 -7.00
CA THR A 96 3.97 17.94 -6.55
C THR A 96 4.08 16.41 -6.51
N VAL A 97 5.31 15.90 -6.59
CA VAL A 97 5.59 14.47 -6.41
C VAL A 97 5.14 13.97 -5.03
N LYS A 98 5.11 14.85 -4.02
CA LYS A 98 4.68 14.50 -2.65
C LYS A 98 3.21 14.11 -2.60
N ILE A 99 2.31 14.86 -3.26
CA ILE A 99 0.89 14.52 -3.28
C ILE A 99 0.63 13.23 -4.05
N MET A 100 1.41 12.96 -5.11
CA MET A 100 1.30 11.73 -5.88
C MET A 100 1.69 10.51 -5.02
N ILE A 101 2.77 10.60 -4.24
CA ILE A 101 3.16 9.56 -3.28
C ILE A 101 2.07 9.36 -2.23
N LEU A 102 1.49 10.44 -1.69
CA LEU A 102 0.44 10.36 -0.68
C LEU A 102 -0.82 9.66 -1.22
N ALA A 103 -1.25 10.00 -2.44
CA ALA A 103 -2.37 9.34 -3.10
C ALA A 103 -2.12 7.85 -3.35
N GLN A 104 -0.90 7.49 -3.78
CA GLN A 104 -0.50 6.09 -3.96
C GLN A 104 -0.49 5.33 -2.63
N VAL A 105 0.07 5.90 -1.57
CA VAL A 105 0.04 5.30 -0.23
C VAL A 105 -1.40 5.05 0.22
N PHE A 106 -2.28 6.02 0.03
CA PHE A 106 -3.70 5.90 0.38
C PHE A 106 -4.40 4.75 -0.37
N LEU A 107 -4.08 4.55 -1.65
CA LEU A 107 -4.64 3.45 -2.46
C LEU A 107 -4.04 2.09 -2.11
N ILE A 108 -2.74 2.02 -1.89
CA ILE A 108 -2.03 0.75 -1.69
C ILE A 108 -2.23 0.22 -0.27
N THR A 109 -2.30 1.10 0.74
CA THR A 109 -2.41 0.69 2.14
C THR A 109 -3.60 -0.23 2.42
N PRO A 110 -4.85 0.05 1.98
CA PRO A 110 -5.97 -0.86 2.20
C PRO A 110 -5.78 -2.24 1.56
N ILE A 111 -5.12 -2.28 0.40
CA ILE A 111 -4.82 -3.55 -0.31
C ILE A 111 -3.86 -4.39 0.52
N VAL A 112 -2.79 -3.78 1.04
CA VAL A 112 -1.83 -4.46 1.92
C VAL A 112 -2.50 -4.93 3.21
N VAL A 113 -3.29 -4.07 3.85
CA VAL A 113 -4.04 -4.41 5.06
C VAL A 113 -4.96 -5.60 4.82
N GLY A 114 -5.73 -5.59 3.73
CA GLY A 114 -6.67 -6.66 3.41
C GLY A 114 -5.98 -7.99 3.08
N ALA A 115 -4.87 -7.95 2.33
CA ALA A 115 -4.07 -9.12 2.02
C ALA A 115 -3.48 -9.74 3.31
N MET A 116 -2.88 -8.93 4.17
CA MET A 116 -2.31 -9.38 5.44
C MET A 116 -3.38 -9.87 6.42
N GLU A 117 -4.52 -9.18 6.50
CA GLU A 117 -5.64 -9.61 7.35
C GLU A 117 -6.12 -11.00 6.94
N THR A 118 -6.35 -11.22 5.65
CA THR A 118 -6.83 -12.50 5.11
C THR A 118 -5.82 -13.61 5.37
N TYR A 119 -4.55 -13.35 5.13
CA TYR A 119 -3.47 -14.31 5.37
C TYR A 119 -3.39 -14.70 6.85
N VAL A 120 -3.30 -13.71 7.74
CA VAL A 120 -3.19 -13.94 9.20
C VAL A 120 -4.45 -14.61 9.76
N ALA A 121 -5.64 -14.22 9.31
CA ALA A 121 -6.88 -14.85 9.74
C ALA A 121 -6.96 -16.33 9.36
N GLY A 122 -6.38 -16.72 8.21
CA GLY A 122 -6.34 -18.10 7.74
C GLY A 122 -5.41 -18.99 8.57
N ILE A 123 -4.24 -18.49 8.94
CA ILE A 123 -3.22 -19.29 9.65
C ILE A 123 -3.25 -19.13 11.18
N SER A 124 -3.86 -18.06 11.67
CA SER A 124 -3.96 -17.73 13.11
C SER A 124 -4.47 -18.89 13.99
N PRO A 125 -5.50 -19.68 13.60
CA PRO A 125 -5.96 -20.81 14.41
C PRO A 125 -4.89 -21.86 14.62
N ALA A 126 -4.21 -22.31 13.55
CA ALA A 126 -3.20 -23.35 13.60
C ALA A 126 -1.98 -22.91 14.43
N ILE A 127 -1.49 -21.70 14.20
CA ILE A 127 -0.35 -21.15 14.97
C ILE A 127 -0.69 -20.96 16.43
N ARG A 128 -1.92 -20.56 16.76
CA ARG A 128 -2.37 -20.41 18.16
C ARG A 128 -2.43 -21.76 18.88
N GLU A 129 -2.85 -22.81 18.21
CA GLU A 129 -2.86 -24.16 18.77
C GLU A 129 -1.41 -24.65 19.03
N THR A 130 -0.53 -24.49 18.06
CA THR A 130 0.89 -24.83 18.19
C THR A 130 1.58 -24.00 19.29
N ALA A 131 1.36 -22.70 19.33
CA ALA A 131 1.94 -21.81 20.34
C ALA A 131 1.44 -22.12 21.76
N ARG A 132 0.16 -22.51 21.90
CA ARG A 132 -0.38 -22.99 23.18
C ARG A 132 0.25 -24.31 23.63
N GLY A 133 0.44 -25.25 22.70
CA GLY A 133 1.12 -26.51 22.96
C GLY A 133 2.57 -26.31 23.41
N LEU A 134 3.25 -25.27 22.91
CA LEU A 134 4.62 -24.92 23.27
C LEU A 134 4.74 -23.94 24.47
N GLY A 135 3.64 -23.53 25.09
CA GLY A 135 3.63 -22.61 26.23
C GLY A 135 4.11 -21.19 25.90
N LEU A 136 4.09 -20.77 24.62
CA LEU A 136 4.59 -19.47 24.17
C LEU A 136 3.62 -18.34 24.49
N LYS A 137 4.16 -17.20 24.96
CA LYS A 137 3.39 -15.96 25.18
C LYS A 137 3.01 -15.30 23.85
N ARG A 138 1.85 -14.62 23.78
CA ARG A 138 1.28 -13.95 22.60
C ARG A 138 2.26 -13.08 21.80
N GLY A 139 3.21 -12.40 22.43
CA GLY A 139 4.19 -11.56 21.73
C GLY A 139 5.22 -12.31 20.91
N LYS A 140 5.52 -13.57 21.26
CA LYS A 140 6.44 -14.44 20.51
C LYS A 140 5.76 -15.15 19.34
N THR A 141 4.44 -15.22 19.35
CA THR A 141 3.64 -15.80 18.26
C THR A 141 3.77 -14.97 16.98
N CYS A 142 3.95 -13.65 17.10
CA CYS A 142 4.16 -12.77 15.95
C CYS A 142 5.47 -13.08 15.20
N LEU A 143 6.51 -13.52 15.92
CA LEU A 143 7.80 -13.92 15.31
C LEU A 143 7.66 -15.24 14.53
N LEU A 144 6.77 -16.14 14.99
CA LEU A 144 6.47 -17.40 14.29
C LEU A 144 5.82 -17.15 12.92
N TYR A 145 4.99 -16.09 12.80
CA TYR A 145 4.38 -15.68 11.53
C TYR A 145 5.42 -15.29 10.47
N THR A 146 6.52 -14.65 10.89
CA THR A 146 7.58 -14.23 9.96
C THR A 146 8.47 -15.40 9.53
N SER A 147 8.62 -16.43 10.37
CA SER A 147 9.42 -17.62 10.05
C SER A 147 8.68 -18.56 9.09
N ASP A 148 7.37 -18.74 9.28
CA ASP A 148 6.54 -19.62 8.44
C ASP A 148 6.24 -19.02 7.05
N ALA A 149 6.40 -17.69 6.90
CA ALA A 149 6.28 -17.01 5.63
C ALA A 149 7.57 -17.04 4.78
N ALA A 150 8.68 -17.56 5.33
CA ALA A 150 9.99 -17.62 4.68
C ALA A 150 10.32 -19.02 4.09
N ASP A 151 9.50 -20.04 4.39
CA ASP A 151 9.53 -21.39 3.81
C ASP A 151 8.46 -21.55 2.74
#